data_0df70636632929f311fd6fbdc3a51b40
#
_entry.id   0df70636632929f311fd6fbdc3a51b40
#
_cell.length_a   1.000
_cell.length_b   1.000
_cell.length_c   1.000
_cell.angle_alpha   90.00
_cell.angle_beta   90.00
_cell.angle_gamma   90.00
#
_symmetry.space_group_name_H-M   'P 1'
#
loop_
_entity.id
_entity.type
_entity.pdbx_description
1 polymer ?
#
loop_
_entity_poly.entity_id
_entity_poly.type
_entity_poly.pdbx_seq_one_letter_code
_entity_poly.pdbx_strand_id
1 'polypeptide(L)'
;NQILFEKYVESELYEYILRTFKENIKNKKVEYEDLAPLFYIQNKFWGNINNIKLEHIVIDEAQDLGEFQFYNFKELVKPNMSMTILGDIAQGIYSYKGTNNWQKLNQNVFNNQASIEVLKESYRTSMEIMNEANTVINKFTDNENIILAQPIERHGDEVQHWKVDSENNKIIKICEIIKKQLEVGHINIAIITKDFNESIELHKEITNYGVNAELISENLDKYTGGVIVIPSYLSKGLEFDSVIISDSNKYSEDILETKLLYVACTRAMHTLDIISK
;
A
#
# COMPACT_ATOMS: atom_id res chain seq x y z
N ASN A 1 -25.70 -12.74 -25.24
CA ASN A 1 -24.59 -12.11 -24.46
C ASN A 1 -24.36 -12.80 -23.11
N GLN A 2 -25.39 -13.33 -22.44
CA GLN A 2 -25.25 -14.15 -21.22
C GLN A 2 -24.36 -15.37 -21.43
N ILE A 3 -24.58 -16.12 -22.54
CA ILE A 3 -23.79 -17.31 -22.91
C ILE A 3 -22.29 -17.02 -23.07
N LEU A 4 -21.92 -15.82 -23.50
CA LEU A 4 -20.54 -15.43 -23.69
C LEU A 4 -19.88 -15.09 -22.33
N PHE A 5 -20.66 -14.56 -21.40
CA PHE A 5 -20.20 -14.20 -20.06
C PHE A 5 -20.04 -15.44 -19.17
N GLU A 6 -20.97 -16.38 -19.24
CA GLU A 6 -20.95 -17.66 -18.51
C GLU A 6 -19.71 -18.53 -18.84
N LYS A 7 -19.04 -18.24 -19.98
CA LYS A 7 -17.76 -18.85 -20.34
C LYS A 7 -16.60 -18.39 -19.44
N TYR A 8 -16.72 -17.22 -18.83
CA TYR A 8 -15.63 -16.56 -18.08
C TYR A 8 -15.95 -16.27 -16.61
N VAL A 9 -17.24 -16.28 -16.25
CA VAL A 9 -17.73 -15.89 -14.92
C VAL A 9 -18.81 -16.86 -14.48
N GLU A 10 -18.74 -17.35 -13.25
CA GLU A 10 -19.78 -18.19 -12.65
C GLU A 10 -21.13 -17.47 -12.59
N SER A 11 -22.22 -18.23 -12.78
CA SER A 11 -23.58 -17.68 -12.87
C SER A 11 -23.97 -16.79 -11.68
N GLU A 12 -23.62 -17.20 -10.45
CA GLU A 12 -23.94 -16.41 -9.24
C GLU A 12 -23.18 -15.08 -9.22
N LEU A 13 -21.90 -15.08 -9.61
CA LEU A 13 -21.10 -13.87 -9.69
C LEU A 13 -21.62 -12.93 -10.80
N TYR A 14 -22.03 -13.50 -11.94
CA TYR A 14 -22.66 -12.73 -13.01
C TYR A 14 -23.93 -11.99 -12.54
N GLU A 15 -24.85 -12.71 -11.86
CA GLU A 15 -26.09 -12.13 -11.35
C GLU A 15 -25.81 -11.05 -10.28
N TYR A 16 -24.83 -11.28 -9.42
CA TYR A 16 -24.37 -10.28 -8.44
C TYR A 16 -23.86 -9.01 -9.14
N ILE A 17 -22.94 -9.15 -10.09
CA ILE A 17 -22.38 -8.01 -10.86
C ILE A 17 -23.50 -7.25 -11.58
N LEU A 18 -24.42 -7.98 -12.25
CA LEU A 18 -25.51 -7.37 -13.00
C LEU A 18 -26.47 -6.60 -12.08
N ARG A 19 -26.78 -7.14 -10.92
CA ARG A 19 -27.64 -6.47 -9.91
C ARG A 19 -26.97 -5.20 -9.41
N THR A 20 -25.72 -5.28 -8.95
CA THR A 20 -24.94 -4.14 -8.44
C THR A 20 -24.82 -3.05 -9.50
N PHE A 21 -24.51 -3.41 -10.74
CA PHE A 21 -24.42 -2.47 -11.85
C PHE A 21 -25.76 -1.75 -12.13
N LYS A 22 -26.90 -2.48 -12.11
CA LYS A 22 -28.23 -1.87 -12.26
C LYS A 22 -28.56 -0.91 -11.12
N GLU A 23 -28.23 -1.26 -9.89
CA GLU A 23 -28.42 -0.39 -8.72
C GLU A 23 -27.55 0.86 -8.81
N ASN A 24 -26.30 0.73 -9.20
CA ASN A 24 -25.37 1.85 -9.38
C ASN A 24 -25.85 2.82 -10.47
N ILE A 25 -26.30 2.30 -11.62
CA ILE A 25 -26.92 3.14 -12.66
C ILE A 25 -28.12 3.91 -12.14
N LYS A 26 -29.03 3.24 -11.41
CA LYS A 26 -30.22 3.88 -10.83
C LYS A 26 -29.84 4.99 -9.86
N ASN A 27 -28.79 4.79 -9.07
CA ASN A 27 -28.30 5.74 -8.07
C ASN A 27 -27.34 6.78 -8.64
N LYS A 28 -27.04 6.74 -9.97
CA LYS A 28 -26.03 7.56 -10.64
C LYS A 28 -24.65 7.45 -9.99
N LYS A 29 -24.31 6.26 -9.51
CA LYS A 29 -23.04 5.94 -8.87
C LYS A 29 -22.15 5.17 -9.85
N VAL A 30 -20.87 5.45 -9.82
CA VAL A 30 -19.82 4.71 -10.54
C VAL A 30 -18.80 4.27 -9.50
N GLU A 31 -18.50 2.99 -9.44
CA GLU A 31 -17.44 2.48 -8.59
C GLU A 31 -16.07 2.72 -9.23
N TYR A 32 -15.03 2.73 -8.41
CA TYR A 32 -13.67 2.94 -8.90
C TYR A 32 -13.27 1.87 -9.95
N GLU A 33 -13.68 0.63 -9.72
CA GLU A 33 -13.41 -0.52 -10.59
C GLU A 33 -14.08 -0.41 -11.95
N ASP A 34 -15.18 0.35 -12.07
CA ASP A 34 -15.90 0.58 -13.32
C ASP A 34 -15.17 1.59 -14.24
N LEU A 35 -14.29 2.42 -13.68
CA LEU A 35 -13.67 3.53 -14.43
C LEU A 35 -12.84 3.05 -15.62
N ALA A 36 -12.00 2.02 -15.43
CA ALA A 36 -11.15 1.51 -16.49
C ALA A 36 -11.95 0.84 -17.63
N PRO A 37 -12.96 -0.02 -17.37
CA PRO A 37 -13.87 -0.53 -18.39
C PRO A 37 -14.65 0.56 -19.12
N LEU A 38 -15.19 1.53 -18.39
CA LEU A 38 -15.95 2.63 -18.98
C LEU A 38 -15.08 3.49 -19.90
N PHE A 39 -13.86 3.81 -19.49
CA PHE A 39 -12.91 4.55 -20.27
C PHE A 39 -12.53 3.78 -21.58
N TYR A 40 -12.30 2.48 -21.45
CA TYR A 40 -12.04 1.63 -22.63
C TYR A 40 -13.20 1.63 -23.62
N ILE A 41 -14.44 1.41 -23.13
CA ILE A 41 -15.65 1.41 -23.95
C ILE A 41 -15.82 2.77 -24.65
N GLN A 42 -15.67 3.85 -23.88
CA GLN A 42 -15.73 5.21 -24.41
C GLN A 42 -14.74 5.43 -25.56
N ASN A 43 -13.48 5.04 -25.35
CA ASN A 43 -12.45 5.20 -26.38
C ASN A 43 -12.73 4.36 -27.64
N LYS A 44 -13.29 3.16 -27.48
CA LYS A 44 -13.61 2.28 -28.63
C LYS A 44 -14.81 2.74 -29.44
N PHE A 45 -15.84 3.30 -28.79
CA PHE A 45 -17.07 3.71 -29.48
C PHE A 45 -17.06 5.15 -29.98
N TRP A 46 -16.46 6.06 -29.23
CA TRP A 46 -16.48 7.50 -29.53
C TRP A 46 -15.09 8.09 -29.80
N GLY A 47 -14.05 7.28 -29.69
CA GLY A 47 -12.68 7.74 -29.76
C GLY A 47 -12.25 8.51 -28.51
N ASN A 48 -11.04 9.02 -28.54
CA ASN A 48 -10.54 9.87 -27.46
C ASN A 48 -11.28 11.22 -27.50
N ILE A 49 -12.25 11.41 -26.61
CA ILE A 49 -13.18 12.56 -26.58
C ILE A 49 -12.45 13.90 -26.61
N ASN A 50 -11.29 13.98 -25.96
CA ASN A 50 -10.52 15.21 -25.87
C ASN A 50 -9.36 15.29 -26.88
N ASN A 51 -9.21 14.27 -27.76
CA ASN A 51 -8.04 14.12 -28.65
C ASN A 51 -6.70 14.25 -27.90
N ILE A 52 -6.70 13.93 -26.61
CA ILE A 52 -5.51 14.01 -25.77
C ILE A 52 -4.60 12.85 -26.15
N LYS A 53 -3.44 13.19 -26.73
CA LYS A 53 -2.35 12.25 -26.97
C LYS A 53 -1.12 12.79 -26.25
N LEU A 54 -0.70 12.08 -25.22
CA LEU A 54 0.42 12.46 -24.36
C LEU A 54 1.74 12.06 -25.00
N GLU A 55 2.77 12.83 -24.80
CA GLU A 55 4.13 12.52 -25.28
C GLU A 55 4.84 11.57 -24.35
N HIS A 56 4.58 11.72 -23.04
CA HIS A 56 5.13 10.85 -22.02
C HIS A 56 4.15 10.73 -20.85
N ILE A 57 4.06 9.52 -20.26
CA ILE A 57 3.30 9.25 -19.03
C ILE A 57 4.28 8.69 -18.00
N VAL A 58 4.27 9.27 -16.81
CA VAL A 58 4.94 8.70 -15.63
C VAL A 58 3.87 8.16 -14.69
N ILE A 59 4.00 6.90 -14.30
CA ILE A 59 3.09 6.22 -13.38
C ILE A 59 3.93 5.79 -12.17
N ASP A 60 3.59 6.33 -11.01
CA ASP A 60 4.16 5.91 -9.72
C ASP A 60 3.20 5.00 -8.97
N GLU A 61 3.70 4.25 -7.98
CA GLU A 61 2.93 3.24 -7.22
C GLU A 61 2.20 2.23 -8.14
N ALA A 62 2.82 1.91 -9.25
CA ALA A 62 2.24 1.17 -10.35
C ALA A 62 1.84 -0.28 -9.99
N GLN A 63 2.36 -0.85 -8.89
CA GLN A 63 1.95 -2.16 -8.39
C GLN A 63 0.49 -2.20 -7.93
N ASP A 64 -0.14 -1.04 -7.69
CA ASP A 64 -1.56 -0.96 -7.30
C ASP A 64 -2.52 -0.93 -8.50
N LEU A 65 -1.97 -0.94 -9.72
CA LEU A 65 -2.73 -0.88 -10.96
C LEU A 65 -2.75 -2.24 -11.66
N GLY A 66 -3.90 -2.60 -12.20
CA GLY A 66 -4.07 -3.84 -12.97
C GLY A 66 -3.66 -3.68 -14.44
N GLU A 67 -3.41 -4.82 -15.12
CA GLU A 67 -3.00 -4.85 -16.53
C GLU A 67 -3.95 -4.06 -17.45
N PHE A 68 -5.25 -4.07 -17.16
CA PHE A 68 -6.25 -3.37 -17.96
C PHE A 68 -6.16 -1.84 -17.86
N GLN A 69 -5.76 -1.32 -16.70
CA GLN A 69 -5.49 0.11 -16.54
C GLN A 69 -4.26 0.52 -17.36
N PHE A 70 -3.18 -0.27 -17.33
CA PHE A 70 -1.99 -0.01 -18.16
C PHE A 70 -2.31 -0.05 -19.66
N TYR A 71 -3.17 -0.98 -20.08
CA TYR A 71 -3.65 -1.02 -21.46
C TYR A 71 -4.31 0.30 -21.84
N ASN A 72 -5.19 0.83 -20.99
CA ASN A 72 -5.86 2.10 -21.22
C ASN A 72 -4.88 3.28 -21.27
N PHE A 73 -3.90 3.33 -20.38
CA PHE A 73 -2.87 4.39 -20.40
C PHE A 73 -2.02 4.35 -21.67
N LYS A 74 -1.67 3.14 -22.13
CA LYS A 74 -0.95 2.97 -23.39
C LYS A 74 -1.70 3.60 -24.58
N GLU A 75 -3.03 3.51 -24.62
CA GLU A 75 -3.86 4.12 -25.68
C GLU A 75 -3.84 5.66 -25.64
N LEU A 76 -3.43 6.29 -24.52
CA LEU A 76 -3.31 7.75 -24.39
C LEU A 76 -1.97 8.29 -24.90
N VAL A 77 -0.97 7.44 -25.08
CA VAL A 77 0.36 7.86 -25.52
C VAL A 77 0.39 7.94 -27.06
N LYS A 78 1.07 8.95 -27.60
CA LYS A 78 1.31 9.05 -29.04
C LYS A 78 2.13 7.86 -29.57
N PRO A 79 1.97 7.45 -30.82
CA PRO A 79 2.86 6.49 -31.45
C PRO A 79 4.34 6.95 -31.34
N ASN A 80 5.23 6.03 -31.00
CA ASN A 80 6.67 6.26 -30.80
C ASN A 80 7.03 7.12 -29.56
N MET A 81 6.10 7.36 -28.66
CA MET A 81 6.32 7.99 -27.37
C MET A 81 6.49 6.96 -26.25
N SER A 82 6.84 7.40 -25.07
CA SER A 82 7.27 6.51 -23.99
C SER A 82 6.41 6.62 -22.74
N MET A 83 6.49 5.59 -21.91
CA MET A 83 5.95 5.56 -20.55
C MET A 83 7.07 5.19 -19.58
N THR A 84 7.08 5.81 -18.42
CA THR A 84 7.91 5.40 -17.28
C THR A 84 6.98 4.87 -16.19
N ILE A 85 7.20 3.63 -15.78
CA ILE A 85 6.36 2.92 -14.82
C ILE A 85 7.24 2.56 -13.63
N LEU A 86 6.89 3.08 -12.46
CA LEU A 86 7.62 2.92 -11.21
C LEU A 86 6.74 2.17 -10.21
N GLY A 87 7.30 1.21 -9.51
CA GLY A 87 6.54 0.48 -8.50
C GLY A 87 7.36 -0.57 -7.77
N ASP A 88 6.87 -0.97 -6.61
CA ASP A 88 7.47 -1.99 -5.75
C ASP A 88 6.44 -3.08 -5.42
N ILE A 89 6.65 -4.30 -5.93
CA ILE A 89 5.75 -5.44 -5.68
C ILE A 89 5.68 -5.79 -4.19
N ALA A 90 6.75 -5.55 -3.43
CA ALA A 90 6.75 -5.77 -1.98
C ALA A 90 5.75 -4.85 -1.25
N GLN A 91 5.49 -3.66 -1.79
CA GLN A 91 4.52 -2.70 -1.28
C GLN A 91 3.12 -2.82 -1.91
N GLY A 92 2.87 -3.86 -2.71
CA GLY A 92 1.58 -4.12 -3.36
C GLY A 92 0.58 -4.74 -2.39
N ILE A 93 -0.10 -3.94 -1.59
CA ILE A 93 -1.10 -4.38 -0.61
C ILE A 93 -2.51 -4.52 -1.19
N TYR A 94 -2.72 -4.09 -2.43
CA TYR A 94 -3.97 -4.23 -3.18
C TYR A 94 -3.86 -5.34 -4.24
N SER A 95 -3.33 -6.51 -3.84
CA SER A 95 -3.01 -7.62 -4.74
C SER A 95 -4.20 -8.15 -5.56
N TYR A 96 -5.43 -7.96 -5.07
CA TYR A 96 -6.65 -8.37 -5.78
C TYR A 96 -6.92 -7.56 -7.07
N LYS A 97 -6.34 -6.36 -7.19
CA LYS A 97 -6.50 -5.49 -8.37
C LYS A 97 -5.18 -5.05 -9.01
N GLY A 98 -4.08 -5.20 -8.29
CA GLY A 98 -2.76 -4.71 -8.69
C GLY A 98 -1.95 -5.70 -9.51
N THR A 99 -0.80 -5.25 -9.97
CA THR A 99 0.20 -6.06 -10.66
C THR A 99 1.16 -6.70 -9.66
N ASN A 100 1.37 -8.00 -9.78
CA ASN A 100 2.33 -8.77 -8.97
C ASN A 100 3.51 -9.33 -9.79
N ASN A 101 3.59 -9.01 -11.07
CA ASN A 101 4.67 -9.50 -11.94
C ASN A 101 4.91 -8.55 -13.12
N TRP A 102 6.04 -7.85 -13.09
CA TRP A 102 6.43 -6.90 -14.14
C TRP A 102 6.69 -7.56 -15.49
N GLN A 103 7.25 -8.77 -15.52
CA GLN A 103 7.51 -9.50 -16.75
C GLN A 103 6.19 -9.87 -17.43
N LYS A 104 5.20 -10.33 -16.66
CA LYS A 104 3.88 -10.65 -17.17
C LYS A 104 3.16 -9.41 -17.70
N LEU A 105 3.24 -8.29 -16.98
CA LEU A 105 2.72 -7.00 -17.45
C LEU A 105 3.38 -6.59 -18.77
N ASN A 106 4.72 -6.70 -18.87
CA ASN A 106 5.45 -6.39 -20.09
C ASN A 106 5.01 -7.27 -21.26
N GLN A 107 4.83 -8.56 -21.03
CA GLN A 107 4.34 -9.49 -22.06
C GLN A 107 2.92 -9.17 -22.52
N ASN A 108 1.98 -9.02 -21.56
CA ASN A 108 0.55 -8.94 -21.88
C ASN A 108 0.12 -7.58 -22.42
N VAL A 109 0.74 -6.51 -21.93
CA VAL A 109 0.35 -5.13 -22.29
C VAL A 109 1.31 -4.49 -23.27
N PHE A 110 2.62 -4.70 -23.09
CA PHE A 110 3.66 -4.02 -23.86
C PHE A 110 4.33 -4.90 -24.92
N ASN A 111 3.87 -6.14 -25.12
CA ASN A 111 4.42 -7.09 -26.11
C ASN A 111 5.95 -7.28 -25.98
N ASN A 112 6.47 -7.30 -24.77
CA ASN A 112 7.90 -7.36 -24.43
C ASN A 112 8.73 -6.18 -24.98
N GLN A 113 8.14 -5.02 -25.19
CA GLN A 113 8.84 -3.84 -25.69
C GLN A 113 9.38 -2.92 -24.59
N ALA A 114 9.00 -3.14 -23.31
CA ALA A 114 9.52 -2.38 -22.19
C ALA A 114 10.83 -2.94 -21.70
N SER A 115 11.80 -2.08 -21.35
CA SER A 115 12.95 -2.44 -20.54
C SER A 115 12.57 -2.43 -19.07
N ILE A 116 13.07 -3.40 -18.31
CA ILE A 116 12.83 -3.48 -16.86
C ILE A 116 14.16 -3.27 -16.17
N GLU A 117 14.24 -2.17 -15.41
CA GLU A 117 15.39 -1.83 -14.60
C GLU A 117 15.05 -1.97 -13.12
N VAL A 118 15.98 -2.47 -12.32
CA VAL A 118 15.78 -2.69 -10.90
C VAL A 118 16.64 -1.72 -10.11
N LEU A 119 15.98 -0.85 -9.36
CA LEU A 119 16.61 0.03 -8.38
C LEU A 119 16.61 -0.69 -7.02
N LYS A 120 17.76 -1.22 -6.63
CA LYS A 120 17.88 -2.01 -5.38
C LYS A 120 18.21 -1.15 -4.18
N GLU A 121 18.93 -0.05 -4.36
CA GLU A 121 19.42 0.77 -3.26
C GLU A 121 18.31 1.60 -2.63
N SER A 122 18.20 1.53 -1.31
CA SER A 122 17.26 2.30 -0.50
C SER A 122 17.99 3.34 0.35
N TYR A 123 17.59 4.60 0.21
CA TYR A 123 18.17 5.76 0.89
C TYR A 123 17.27 6.29 2.03
N ARG A 124 16.02 5.83 2.11
CA ARG A 124 14.99 6.40 2.97
C ARG A 124 15.21 6.06 4.45
N THR A 125 15.33 4.78 4.75
CA THR A 125 15.45 4.26 6.12
C THR A 125 16.90 3.94 6.48
N SER A 126 17.18 3.73 7.76
CA SER A 126 18.47 3.18 8.20
C SER A 126 18.62 1.72 7.75
N MET A 127 19.88 1.25 7.79
CA MET A 127 20.21 -0.13 7.44
C MET A 127 19.51 -1.14 8.37
N GLU A 128 19.40 -0.82 9.65
CA GLU A 128 18.76 -1.64 10.68
C GLU A 128 17.27 -1.82 10.39
N ILE A 129 16.56 -0.75 10.09
CA ILE A 129 15.13 -0.79 9.76
C ILE A 129 14.89 -1.55 8.46
N MET A 130 15.69 -1.32 7.42
CA MET A 130 15.53 -2.01 6.14
C MET A 130 15.83 -3.52 6.27
N ASN A 131 16.84 -3.90 7.05
CA ASN A 131 17.14 -5.30 7.30
C ASN A 131 16.00 -6.00 8.06
N GLU A 132 15.38 -5.33 9.03
CA GLU A 132 14.18 -5.84 9.71
C GLU A 132 13.02 -6.02 8.72
N ALA A 133 12.72 -5.01 7.91
CA ALA A 133 11.68 -5.10 6.90
C ALA A 133 11.94 -6.24 5.89
N ASN A 134 13.17 -6.37 5.42
CA ASN A 134 13.57 -7.48 4.54
C ASN A 134 13.36 -8.84 5.21
N THR A 135 13.64 -8.97 6.51
CA THR A 135 13.41 -10.23 7.26
C THR A 135 11.92 -10.59 7.27
N VAL A 136 11.03 -9.61 7.40
CA VAL A 136 9.58 -9.83 7.35
C VAL A 136 9.14 -10.45 6.03
N ILE A 137 9.63 -9.94 4.88
CA ILE A 137 9.13 -10.34 3.57
C ILE A 137 9.98 -11.42 2.88
N ASN A 138 11.14 -11.76 3.42
CA ASN A 138 12.13 -12.65 2.78
C ASN A 138 11.56 -14.01 2.35
N LYS A 139 10.62 -14.58 3.12
CA LYS A 139 10.00 -15.89 2.82
C LYS A 139 9.18 -15.92 1.52
N PHE A 140 8.87 -14.77 0.93
CA PHE A 140 8.08 -14.65 -0.29
C PHE A 140 8.87 -14.21 -1.52
N THR A 141 10.19 -14.01 -1.42
CA THR A 141 11.01 -13.50 -2.53
C THR A 141 10.96 -14.39 -3.77
N ASP A 142 11.06 -15.69 -3.59
CA ASP A 142 11.13 -16.64 -4.71
C ASP A 142 9.77 -16.84 -5.40
N ASN A 143 8.68 -16.76 -4.66
CA ASN A 143 7.34 -17.08 -5.17
C ASN A 143 6.62 -15.87 -5.76
N GLU A 144 6.93 -14.66 -5.29
CA GLU A 144 6.16 -13.44 -5.59
C GLU A 144 6.94 -12.42 -6.42
N ASN A 145 8.09 -12.78 -6.99
CA ASN A 145 8.97 -11.87 -7.75
C ASN A 145 9.36 -10.61 -6.95
N ILE A 146 9.48 -10.74 -5.63
CA ILE A 146 9.89 -9.66 -4.74
C ILE A 146 11.41 -9.56 -4.74
N ILE A 147 11.91 -8.35 -4.95
CA ILE A 147 13.32 -8.03 -4.87
C ILE A 147 13.57 -7.27 -3.57
N LEU A 148 14.42 -7.81 -2.71
CA LEU A 148 14.76 -7.16 -1.45
C LEU A 148 15.53 -5.86 -1.70
N ALA A 149 15.15 -4.81 -1.00
CA ALA A 149 15.87 -3.55 -1.02
C ALA A 149 17.23 -3.69 -0.34
N GLN A 150 18.25 -3.11 -0.93
CA GLN A 150 19.60 -3.05 -0.37
C GLN A 150 19.76 -1.70 0.33
N PRO A 151 19.87 -1.66 1.67
CA PRO A 151 20.10 -0.41 2.36
C PRO A 151 21.49 0.11 2.02
N ILE A 152 21.61 1.42 1.87
CA ILE A 152 22.94 2.06 1.85
C ILE A 152 23.54 2.00 3.26
N GLU A 153 24.86 2.23 3.37
CA GLU A 153 25.56 2.31 4.68
C GLU A 153 25.17 3.57 5.47
N ARG A 154 23.88 3.69 5.78
CA ARG A 154 23.33 4.69 6.69
C ARG A 154 22.86 3.98 7.95
N HIS A 155 23.69 4.00 8.99
CA HIS A 155 23.36 3.43 10.28
C HIS A 155 22.41 4.34 11.06
N GLY A 156 21.52 3.72 11.83
CA GLY A 156 20.57 4.34 12.74
C GLY A 156 20.48 3.54 14.05
N ASP A 157 19.44 3.79 14.79
CA ASP A 157 19.15 3.03 16.00
C ASP A 157 18.75 1.59 15.66
N GLU A 158 19.13 0.65 16.53
CA GLU A 158 18.69 -0.75 16.47
C GLU A 158 17.16 -0.84 16.61
N VAL A 159 16.54 -1.71 15.81
CA VAL A 159 15.11 -1.98 15.91
C VAL A 159 14.81 -2.62 17.27
N GLN A 160 13.84 -2.08 17.98
CA GLN A 160 13.48 -2.56 19.31
C GLN A 160 12.29 -3.51 19.25
N HIS A 161 12.43 -4.69 19.89
CA HIS A 161 11.36 -5.67 20.00
C HIS A 161 10.88 -5.77 21.46
N TRP A 162 9.58 -5.53 21.68
CA TRP A 162 8.96 -5.51 22.99
C TRP A 162 7.93 -6.63 23.12
N LYS A 163 8.16 -7.57 24.03
CA LYS A 163 7.17 -8.58 24.38
C LYS A 163 6.35 -8.10 25.55
N VAL A 164 5.03 -8.13 25.41
CA VAL A 164 4.08 -7.73 26.45
C VAL A 164 3.08 -8.85 26.72
N ASP A 165 2.59 -8.93 27.95
CA ASP A 165 1.71 -10.00 28.42
C ASP A 165 0.24 -9.60 28.53
N SER A 166 -0.08 -8.32 28.34
CA SER A 166 -1.44 -7.79 28.48
C SER A 166 -1.66 -6.54 27.64
N GLU A 167 -2.93 -6.24 27.32
CA GLU A 167 -3.29 -4.99 26.62
C GLU A 167 -2.86 -3.76 27.44
N ASN A 168 -3.05 -3.78 28.76
CA ASN A 168 -2.66 -2.65 29.59
C ASN A 168 -1.14 -2.40 29.54
N ASN A 169 -0.31 -3.45 29.59
CA ASN A 169 1.14 -3.33 29.47
C ASN A 169 1.55 -2.86 28.06
N LYS A 170 0.81 -3.26 27.01
CA LYS A 170 1.00 -2.75 25.65
C LYS A 170 0.79 -1.23 25.61
N ILE A 171 -0.33 -0.74 26.14
CA ILE A 171 -0.63 0.70 26.15
C ILE A 171 0.42 1.49 26.92
N ILE A 172 0.80 1.02 28.11
CA ILE A 172 1.85 1.65 28.90
C ILE A 172 3.15 1.73 28.10
N LYS A 173 3.55 0.63 27.46
CA LYS A 173 4.78 0.57 26.65
C LYS A 173 4.73 1.54 25.48
N ILE A 174 3.62 1.61 24.73
CA ILE A 174 3.43 2.57 23.64
C ILE A 174 3.60 4.01 24.15
N CYS A 175 2.96 4.35 25.29
CA CYS A 175 3.07 5.69 25.87
C CYS A 175 4.50 6.03 26.31
N GLU A 176 5.24 5.06 26.88
CA GLU A 176 6.66 5.23 27.23
C GLU A 176 7.52 5.50 26.00
N ILE A 177 7.31 4.74 24.92
CA ILE A 177 8.05 4.92 23.67
C ILE A 177 7.75 6.30 23.07
N ILE A 178 6.47 6.69 22.97
CA ILE A 178 6.07 8.01 22.44
C ILE A 178 6.78 9.12 23.24
N LYS A 179 6.74 9.05 24.58
CA LYS A 179 7.38 10.05 25.42
C LYS A 179 8.89 10.13 25.15
N LYS A 180 9.57 8.99 25.09
CA LYS A 180 11.01 8.90 24.76
C LYS A 180 11.29 9.55 23.41
N GLN A 181 10.50 9.24 22.37
CA GLN A 181 10.72 9.75 21.03
C GLN A 181 10.50 11.27 20.93
N LEU A 182 9.51 11.81 21.65
CA LEU A 182 9.29 13.25 21.75
C LEU A 182 10.44 13.96 22.49
N GLU A 183 11.01 13.34 23.54
CA GLU A 183 12.16 13.86 24.27
C GLU A 183 13.44 13.91 23.41
N VAL A 184 13.61 12.97 22.49
CA VAL A 184 14.70 12.95 21.48
C VAL A 184 14.51 14.02 20.40
N GLY A 185 13.28 14.53 20.22
CA GLY A 185 12.97 15.58 19.26
C GLY A 185 12.27 15.10 17.99
N HIS A 186 11.82 13.85 17.94
CA HIS A 186 10.98 13.37 16.85
C HIS A 186 9.61 14.05 16.92
N ILE A 187 9.14 14.56 15.79
CA ILE A 187 7.87 15.31 15.70
C ILE A 187 6.77 14.53 15.00
N ASN A 188 7.13 13.56 14.14
CA ASN A 188 6.18 12.73 13.39
C ASN A 188 6.29 11.29 13.90
N ILE A 189 5.38 10.89 14.78
CA ILE A 189 5.39 9.56 15.42
C ILE A 189 4.11 8.82 15.02
N ALA A 190 4.25 7.68 14.34
CA ALA A 190 3.11 6.85 13.96
C ALA A 190 3.02 5.59 14.81
N ILE A 191 1.85 5.35 15.38
CA ILE A 191 1.47 4.06 15.95
C ILE A 191 0.67 3.34 14.87
N ILE A 192 1.27 2.31 14.26
CA ILE A 192 0.66 1.57 13.17
C ILE A 192 -0.02 0.33 13.71
N THR A 193 -1.31 0.23 13.46
CA THR A 193 -2.14 -0.92 13.83
C THR A 193 -2.42 -1.77 12.59
N LYS A 194 -2.91 -2.99 12.77
CA LYS A 194 -3.27 -3.85 11.65
C LYS A 194 -4.47 -3.29 10.88
N ASP A 195 -5.53 -2.92 11.57
CA ASP A 195 -6.78 -2.46 10.98
C ASP A 195 -7.35 -1.24 11.70
N PHE A 196 -8.41 -0.66 11.12
CA PHE A 196 -9.01 0.58 11.62
C PHE A 196 -9.75 0.41 12.95
N ASN A 197 -10.32 -0.76 13.23
CA ASN A 197 -10.99 -1.00 14.52
C ASN A 197 -9.98 -0.98 15.66
N GLU A 198 -8.84 -1.63 15.45
CA GLU A 198 -7.72 -1.56 16.40
C GLU A 198 -7.23 -0.11 16.57
N SER A 199 -7.16 0.67 15.48
CA SER A 199 -6.76 2.09 15.57
C SER A 199 -7.70 2.88 16.48
N ILE A 200 -9.01 2.69 16.36
CA ILE A 200 -10.01 3.38 17.19
C ILE A 200 -9.82 3.04 18.68
N GLU A 201 -9.70 1.75 18.98
CA GLU A 201 -9.54 1.27 20.37
C GLU A 201 -8.24 1.81 20.96
N LEU A 202 -7.12 1.64 20.27
CA LEU A 202 -5.81 2.07 20.70
C LEU A 202 -5.75 3.59 20.90
N HIS A 203 -6.27 4.37 19.94
CA HIS A 203 -6.33 5.83 20.05
C HIS A 203 -7.06 6.28 21.32
N LYS A 204 -8.23 5.68 21.61
CA LYS A 204 -9.00 5.99 22.81
C LYS A 204 -8.19 5.71 24.07
N GLU A 205 -7.50 4.58 24.11
CA GLU A 205 -6.74 4.16 25.30
C GLU A 205 -5.51 5.05 25.52
N ILE A 206 -4.68 5.32 24.51
CA ILE A 206 -3.51 6.20 24.68
C ILE A 206 -3.92 7.63 25.01
N THR A 207 -5.06 8.11 24.50
CA THR A 207 -5.61 9.42 24.86
C THR A 207 -6.01 9.47 26.34
N ASN A 208 -6.59 8.41 26.88
CA ASN A 208 -6.89 8.30 28.31
C ASN A 208 -5.63 8.31 29.19
N TYR A 209 -4.49 7.86 28.66
CA TYR A 209 -3.17 7.96 29.31
C TYR A 209 -2.50 9.35 29.13
N GLY A 210 -3.20 10.30 28.50
CA GLY A 210 -2.73 11.68 28.35
C GLY A 210 -1.89 11.95 27.10
N VAL A 211 -1.82 11.00 26.17
CA VAL A 211 -1.15 11.23 24.88
C VAL A 211 -2.08 12.00 23.94
N ASN A 212 -1.63 13.14 23.46
CA ASN A 212 -2.33 13.88 22.40
C ASN A 212 -1.99 13.27 21.06
N ALA A 213 -2.84 12.40 20.55
CA ALA A 213 -2.68 11.71 19.26
C ALA A 213 -3.86 11.98 18.35
N GLU A 214 -3.64 11.97 17.05
CA GLU A 214 -4.68 12.05 16.02
C GLU A 214 -4.98 10.66 15.46
N LEU A 215 -6.27 10.33 15.27
CA LEU A 215 -6.70 9.10 14.60
C LEU A 215 -6.83 9.36 13.10
N ILE A 216 -6.03 8.67 12.30
CA ILE A 216 -6.09 8.79 10.84
C ILE A 216 -7.13 7.83 10.27
N SER A 217 -8.03 8.38 9.45
CA SER A 217 -9.06 7.64 8.71
C SER A 217 -9.03 8.01 7.23
N GLU A 218 -9.76 7.25 6.41
CA GLU A 218 -9.87 7.50 4.96
C GLU A 218 -10.45 8.89 4.61
N ASN A 219 -11.13 9.54 5.55
CA ASN A 219 -11.76 10.84 5.35
C ASN A 219 -10.92 12.02 5.86
N LEU A 220 -9.67 11.79 6.24
CA LEU A 220 -8.83 12.87 6.77
C LEU A 220 -8.20 13.67 5.62
N ASP A 221 -8.60 14.94 5.51
CA ASP A 221 -8.15 15.83 4.43
C ASP A 221 -6.69 16.29 4.54
N LYS A 222 -6.10 16.32 5.76
CA LYS A 222 -4.73 16.75 5.99
C LYS A 222 -4.12 16.14 7.24
N TYR A 223 -2.93 15.57 7.09
CA TYR A 223 -2.03 15.27 8.21
C TYR A 223 -1.11 16.46 8.46
N THR A 224 -1.06 16.95 9.70
CA THR A 224 -0.29 18.16 10.08
C THR A 224 0.96 17.85 10.90
N GLY A 225 1.31 16.59 11.06
CA GLY A 225 2.41 16.15 11.95
C GLY A 225 1.93 15.83 13.37
N GLY A 226 2.83 15.36 14.21
CA GLY A 226 2.53 14.97 15.58
C GLY A 226 2.45 13.46 15.77
N VAL A 227 1.80 13.06 16.87
CA VAL A 227 1.56 11.64 17.19
C VAL A 227 0.27 11.20 16.53
N ILE A 228 0.30 10.13 15.76
CA ILE A 228 -0.88 9.59 15.08
C ILE A 228 -1.06 8.10 15.37
N VAL A 229 -2.31 7.67 15.30
CA VAL A 229 -2.69 6.25 15.22
C VAL A 229 -3.28 6.01 13.84
N ILE A 230 -2.73 5.04 13.12
CA ILE A 230 -3.06 4.81 11.71
C ILE A 230 -3.07 3.30 11.40
N PRO A 231 -4.06 2.77 10.64
CA PRO A 231 -3.99 1.39 10.18
C PRO A 231 -2.92 1.24 9.08
N SER A 232 -2.32 0.06 9.02
CA SER A 232 -1.17 -0.22 8.13
C SER A 232 -1.43 0.11 6.66
N TYR A 233 -2.64 -0.18 6.15
CA TYR A 233 -2.98 0.09 4.75
C TYR A 233 -3.07 1.59 4.42
N LEU A 234 -3.38 2.47 5.37
CA LEU A 234 -3.37 3.92 5.18
C LEU A 234 -1.98 4.54 5.38
N SER A 235 -1.04 3.81 5.97
CA SER A 235 0.33 4.31 6.16
C SER A 235 1.16 4.32 4.88
N LYS A 236 0.69 3.63 3.83
CA LYS A 236 1.37 3.57 2.54
C LYS A 236 1.54 4.98 1.95
N GLY A 237 2.76 5.27 1.46
CA GLY A 237 3.12 6.58 0.90
C GLY A 237 3.47 7.65 1.94
N LEU A 238 3.24 7.39 3.23
CA LEU A 238 3.63 8.30 4.32
C LEU A 238 5.01 7.93 4.87
N GLU A 239 5.62 8.86 5.61
CA GLU A 239 6.92 8.70 6.26
C GLU A 239 6.89 9.36 7.65
N PHE A 240 7.53 8.71 8.63
CA PHE A 240 7.53 9.16 10.01
C PHE A 240 8.92 9.08 10.61
N ASP A 241 9.25 10.02 11.49
CA ASP A 241 10.52 9.99 12.24
C ASP A 241 10.63 8.69 13.05
N SER A 242 9.53 8.31 13.70
CA SER A 242 9.42 7.11 14.53
C SER A 242 8.16 6.33 14.22
N VAL A 243 8.29 5.00 14.13
CA VAL A 243 7.16 4.09 13.95
C VAL A 243 7.10 3.09 15.09
N ILE A 244 5.91 2.88 15.62
CA ILE A 244 5.59 1.85 16.62
C ILE A 244 4.57 0.90 15.99
N ILE A 245 4.96 -0.36 15.77
CA ILE A 245 4.02 -1.42 15.39
C ILE A 245 3.28 -1.89 16.64
N SER A 246 1.97 -1.70 16.68
CA SER A 246 1.16 -1.91 17.89
C SER A 246 1.13 -3.37 18.38
N ASP A 247 1.09 -4.32 17.44
CA ASP A 247 1.14 -5.76 17.72
C ASP A 247 1.48 -6.54 16.45
N SER A 248 2.72 -7.00 16.33
CA SER A 248 3.17 -7.78 15.18
C SER A 248 2.52 -9.18 15.09
N ASN A 249 2.07 -9.75 16.22
CA ASN A 249 1.41 -11.06 16.22
C ASN A 249 0.01 -11.06 15.60
N LYS A 250 -0.57 -9.90 15.37
CA LYS A 250 -1.86 -9.79 14.67
C LYS A 250 -1.76 -10.01 13.17
N TYR A 251 -0.57 -9.91 12.59
CA TYR A 251 -0.35 -10.16 11.17
C TYR A 251 -0.15 -11.67 10.96
N SER A 252 -1.00 -12.27 10.13
CA SER A 252 -0.84 -13.67 9.75
C SER A 252 0.34 -13.87 8.80
N GLU A 253 0.72 -15.13 8.58
CA GLU A 253 1.84 -15.47 7.70
C GLU A 253 1.46 -15.52 6.21
N ASP A 254 0.29 -15.04 5.80
CA ASP A 254 -0.03 -14.90 4.39
C ASP A 254 0.69 -13.70 3.74
N ILE A 255 0.77 -13.73 2.42
CA ILE A 255 1.52 -12.73 1.65
C ILE A 255 0.97 -11.31 1.82
N LEU A 256 -0.35 -11.15 1.89
CA LEU A 256 -0.96 -9.82 1.98
C LEU A 256 -0.65 -9.17 3.33
N GLU A 257 -0.85 -9.91 4.43
CA GLU A 257 -0.56 -9.40 5.77
C GLU A 257 0.93 -9.20 6.01
N THR A 258 1.77 -10.05 5.43
CA THR A 258 3.22 -9.86 5.44
C THR A 258 3.63 -8.58 4.69
N LYS A 259 3.02 -8.28 3.54
CA LYS A 259 3.24 -7.01 2.83
C LYS A 259 2.74 -5.80 3.62
N LEU A 260 1.61 -5.91 4.32
CA LEU A 260 1.13 -4.85 5.22
C LEU A 260 2.14 -4.54 6.33
N LEU A 261 2.70 -5.57 6.97
CA LEU A 261 3.73 -5.41 7.99
C LEU A 261 5.03 -4.84 7.40
N TYR A 262 5.46 -5.32 6.23
CA TYR A 262 6.60 -4.77 5.51
C TYR A 262 6.43 -3.28 5.20
N VAL A 263 5.26 -2.90 4.67
CA VAL A 263 4.93 -1.49 4.43
C VAL A 263 5.02 -0.68 5.71
N ALA A 264 4.42 -1.18 6.80
CA ALA A 264 4.44 -0.49 8.09
C ALA A 264 5.86 -0.26 8.61
N CYS A 265 6.73 -1.28 8.55
CA CYS A 265 8.15 -1.16 8.96
C CYS A 265 8.90 -0.11 8.11
N THR A 266 8.68 -0.11 6.79
CA THR A 266 9.36 0.81 5.87
C THR A 266 8.87 2.25 5.94
N ARG A 267 7.89 2.57 6.78
CA ARG A 267 7.44 3.95 7.05
C ARG A 267 8.36 4.69 8.02
N ALA A 268 9.20 3.97 8.77
CA ALA A 268 10.13 4.54 9.73
C ALA A 268 11.37 5.12 9.04
N MET A 269 11.74 6.35 9.39
CA MET A 269 12.96 6.99 8.89
C MET A 269 14.13 6.87 9.89
N HIS A 270 13.87 6.89 11.19
CA HIS A 270 14.91 6.93 12.22
C HIS A 270 14.78 5.81 13.25
N THR A 271 13.60 5.57 13.79
CA THR A 271 13.39 4.54 14.81
C THR A 271 12.18 3.65 14.50
N LEU A 272 12.33 2.36 14.79
CA LEU A 272 11.28 1.36 14.66
C LEU A 272 11.19 0.54 15.96
N ASP A 273 10.03 0.58 16.59
CA ASP A 273 9.67 -0.22 17.75
C ASP A 273 8.58 -1.22 17.37
N ILE A 274 8.79 -2.51 17.62
CA ILE A 274 7.85 -3.58 17.27
C ILE A 274 7.36 -4.23 18.58
N ILE A 275 6.07 -4.16 18.83
CA ILE A 275 5.44 -4.78 19.98
C ILE A 275 4.82 -6.11 19.54
N SER A 276 4.95 -7.12 20.40
CA SER A 276 4.31 -8.44 20.26
C SER A 276 3.63 -8.83 21.57
N LYS A 277 2.37 -9.25 21.50
CA LYS A 277 1.59 -9.70 22.64
C LYS A 277 1.45 -11.21 22.69
#